data_a43e9acc8f565dda573c1f2daf21438a
#
_entry.id   a43e9acc8f565dda573c1f2daf21438a
#
_cell.length_a   1.000
_cell.length_b   1.000
_cell.length_c   1.000
_cell.angle_alpha   90.00
_cell.angle_beta   90.00
_cell.angle_gamma   90.00
#
_symmetry.space_group_name_H-M   'P 1'
#
loop_
_entity.id
_entity.type
_entity.pdbx_description
1 polymer ?
#
loop_
_entity_poly.entity_id
_entity_poly.type
_entity_poly.pdbx_seq_one_letter_code
_entity_poly.pdbx_strand_id
1 'polypeptide(L)'
;MKNENMKRQVLKSILLLMLLNAVPGWAQQQDLADFKETERPWLWWYWLGSAVDKEGIEWHLQQFKELGYGGASIAATYGVEGYETKYIPFMSSQWIEMLNYTAEKFKEAGMRIDASLTSAWPFGGPNVTSDMAAQYSVVKRLFTAMPGEEVSLALSTLQKGELSVLSAYSTDGDYLDLTEKVSTDGIFSFKFPAKKWEVYGLFSLPTGQMTKRSGIGGEGLVIDHFNKTSVAKYLERFDSLFLSSSTALRATFNDSYEVYGADYSPVFLDEFKKRRGYDLRRYLYLLDPTNRNDESRRVLCDYRETISDLLLDNFVNVWHHWAGKNAVKTVEQAHGSPANWLDLYGASDIPQTESFGASPLHIKNVRIDPLYNEKSFGRPDKMLLKFASSASHVMGKELTSSETATWLGDHFKVALSQAKPQIDELFVCGINHVMLTCGAYSPKEISFPGWHFYPAADFGHRHCKRVRRHGAGGEGRTGVGSVAHAFCAARRCAAGRQTRGHFRRSTRAGGR
;
A
#
# COMPACT_ATOMS: atom_id res chain seq x y z
N MET A 1 12.77 69.95 20.40
CA MET A 1 12.39 69.07 19.26
C MET A 1 13.04 67.68 19.28
N LYS A 2 14.33 67.49 19.48
CA LYS A 2 14.98 66.16 19.53
C LYS A 2 14.48 65.26 20.68
N ASN A 3 14.16 65.82 21.83
CA ASN A 3 13.76 65.07 23.03
C ASN A 3 12.29 64.51 22.94
N GLU A 4 11.42 65.19 22.24
CA GLU A 4 10.03 64.76 22.05
C GLU A 4 9.89 63.60 21.01
N ASN A 5 10.72 63.63 19.98
CA ASN A 5 10.75 62.52 19.00
C ASN A 5 11.29 61.23 19.61
N MET A 6 12.28 61.32 20.48
CA MET A 6 12.82 60.16 21.19
C MET A 6 11.80 59.59 22.18
N LYS A 7 11.07 60.42 22.93
CA LYS A 7 9.97 59.97 23.80
C LYS A 7 8.83 59.29 23.02
N ARG A 8 8.47 59.84 21.85
CA ARG A 8 7.45 59.21 20.96
C ARG A 8 7.92 57.87 20.36
N GLN A 9 9.21 57.75 20.02
CA GLN A 9 9.74 56.45 19.54
C GLN A 9 9.81 55.43 20.67
N VAL A 10 10.24 55.78 21.85
CA VAL A 10 10.24 54.90 23.03
C VAL A 10 8.82 54.48 23.41
N LEU A 11 7.84 55.42 23.38
CA LEU A 11 6.44 55.08 23.63
C LEU A 11 5.84 54.13 22.58
N LYS A 12 6.18 54.34 21.31
CA LYS A 12 5.77 53.42 20.23
C LYS A 12 6.43 52.04 20.37
N SER A 13 7.67 51.95 20.77
CA SER A 13 8.35 50.67 21.02
C SER A 13 7.79 49.93 22.23
N ILE A 14 7.45 50.68 23.31
CA ILE A 14 6.77 50.09 24.48
C ILE A 14 5.35 49.63 24.14
N LEU A 15 4.60 50.41 23.34
CA LEU A 15 3.27 50.01 22.88
C LEU A 15 3.34 48.76 21.96
N LEU A 16 4.35 48.68 21.10
CA LEU A 16 4.58 47.51 20.23
C LEU A 16 5.00 46.29 21.06
N LEU A 17 5.82 46.46 22.08
CA LEU A 17 6.17 45.42 23.04
C LEU A 17 4.97 44.98 23.90
N MET A 18 4.12 45.90 24.32
CA MET A 18 2.87 45.57 25.02
C MET A 18 1.86 44.87 24.10
N LEU A 19 1.76 45.25 22.82
CA LEU A 19 0.94 44.54 21.82
C LEU A 19 1.49 43.15 21.48
N LEU A 20 2.82 42.97 21.52
CA LEU A 20 3.45 41.67 21.34
C LEU A 20 3.30 40.74 22.56
N ASN A 21 3.17 41.33 23.78
CA ASN A 21 2.87 40.60 25.01
C ASN A 21 1.37 40.48 25.31
N ALA A 22 0.49 41.23 24.61
CA ALA A 22 -0.96 41.15 24.70
C ALA A 22 -1.58 40.25 23.63
N VAL A 23 -0.79 39.46 22.91
CA VAL A 23 -1.32 38.24 22.29
C VAL A 23 -1.49 37.28 23.46
N PRO A 24 -2.73 37.09 23.98
CA PRO A 24 -2.93 36.07 24.97
C PRO A 24 -2.51 34.79 24.25
N GLY A 25 -1.57 34.08 24.81
CA GLY A 25 -1.26 32.69 24.47
C GLY A 25 -2.43 31.77 24.85
N TRP A 26 -3.63 32.14 24.44
CA TRP A 26 -4.81 31.32 24.42
C TRP A 26 -4.81 30.61 23.08
N ALA A 27 -3.81 29.77 22.81
CA ALA A 27 -4.09 28.56 22.12
C ALA A 27 -5.07 27.83 23.04
N GLN A 28 -6.36 28.16 22.88
CA GLN A 28 -7.45 27.42 23.48
C GLN A 28 -7.15 25.96 23.17
N GLN A 29 -6.85 25.18 24.18
CA GLN A 29 -6.55 23.75 24.02
C GLN A 29 -7.85 23.15 23.52
N GLN A 30 -8.00 23.08 22.19
CA GLN A 30 -9.17 22.46 21.58
C GLN A 30 -9.22 21.02 22.06
N ASP A 31 -10.39 20.58 22.48
CA ASP A 31 -10.59 19.17 22.83
C ASP A 31 -10.37 18.34 21.56
N LEU A 32 -9.73 17.17 21.70
CA LEU A 32 -9.59 16.23 20.59
C LEU A 32 -10.94 15.76 20.06
N ALA A 33 -11.98 15.85 20.87
CA ALA A 33 -13.37 15.58 20.47
C ALA A 33 -13.91 16.55 19.40
N ASP A 34 -13.32 17.78 19.29
CA ASP A 34 -13.72 18.77 18.29
C ASP A 34 -13.22 18.46 16.87
N PHE A 35 -12.33 17.46 16.73
CA PHE A 35 -11.77 17.07 15.45
C PHE A 35 -12.47 15.82 14.91
N LYS A 36 -12.73 15.82 13.59
CA LYS A 36 -13.24 14.63 12.90
C LYS A 36 -12.27 13.46 13.06
N GLU A 37 -12.77 12.24 12.96
CA GLU A 37 -11.94 11.04 13.05
C GLU A 37 -10.82 11.02 11.99
N THR A 38 -11.07 11.57 10.79
CA THR A 38 -10.07 11.70 9.72
C THR A 38 -9.01 12.77 9.97
N GLU A 39 -9.23 13.67 10.92
CA GLU A 39 -8.29 14.72 11.31
C GLU A 39 -7.37 14.29 12.45
N ARG A 40 -7.64 13.16 13.06
CA ARG A 40 -6.86 12.53 14.12
C ARG A 40 -5.92 11.48 13.53
N PRO A 41 -4.78 11.14 14.18
CA PRO A 41 -3.94 10.04 13.73
C PRO A 41 -4.70 8.72 13.81
N TRP A 42 -4.34 7.81 12.94
CA TRP A 42 -4.84 6.45 12.91
C TRP A 42 -3.73 5.47 13.26
N LEU A 43 -4.08 4.19 13.45
CA LEU A 43 -3.17 3.14 13.85
C LEU A 43 -3.34 1.91 12.98
N TRP A 44 -2.24 1.30 12.54
CA TRP A 44 -2.23 -0.10 12.13
C TRP A 44 -2.44 -0.97 13.36
N TRP A 45 -3.48 -1.80 13.33
CA TRP A 45 -3.85 -2.67 14.44
C TRP A 45 -3.77 -4.14 14.03
N TYR A 46 -2.65 -4.76 14.40
CA TYR A 46 -2.38 -6.15 14.07
C TYR A 46 -3.10 -7.09 15.02
N TRP A 47 -3.91 -7.96 14.48
CA TRP A 47 -4.58 -9.04 15.17
C TRP A 47 -3.75 -10.32 15.05
N LEU A 48 -2.87 -10.56 16.03
CA LEU A 48 -1.95 -11.70 16.05
C LEU A 48 -2.72 -13.01 16.26
N GLY A 49 -2.69 -13.92 15.27
CA GLY A 49 -3.53 -15.12 15.23
C GLY A 49 -5.03 -14.82 15.25
N SER A 50 -5.40 -13.55 15.10
CA SER A 50 -6.75 -13.04 15.36
C SER A 50 -7.31 -13.52 16.70
N ALA A 51 -6.45 -13.73 17.71
CA ALA A 51 -6.80 -14.16 19.06
C ALA A 51 -7.42 -12.99 19.85
N VAL A 52 -8.57 -12.52 19.39
CA VAL A 52 -9.30 -11.36 19.92
C VAL A 52 -10.62 -11.79 20.57
N ASP A 53 -11.06 -11.02 21.55
CA ASP A 53 -12.39 -11.16 22.15
C ASP A 53 -13.03 -9.79 22.39
N LYS A 54 -14.31 -9.77 22.70
CA LYS A 54 -15.09 -8.53 22.85
C LYS A 54 -14.57 -7.65 23.98
N GLU A 55 -14.16 -8.23 25.11
CA GLU A 55 -13.63 -7.49 26.26
C GLU A 55 -12.29 -6.82 25.91
N GLY A 56 -11.40 -7.56 25.26
CA GLY A 56 -10.12 -7.04 24.81
C GLY A 56 -10.27 -5.95 23.74
N ILE A 57 -11.22 -6.12 22.81
CA ILE A 57 -11.54 -5.11 21.78
C ILE A 57 -12.01 -3.81 22.46
N GLU A 58 -12.96 -3.87 23.40
CA GLU A 58 -13.44 -2.68 24.10
C GLU A 58 -12.35 -2.02 24.93
N TRP A 59 -11.49 -2.82 25.56
CA TRP A 59 -10.35 -2.29 26.29
C TRP A 59 -9.37 -1.55 25.41
N HIS A 60 -9.04 -2.07 24.21
CA HIS A 60 -8.20 -1.39 23.22
C HIS A 60 -8.86 -0.12 22.68
N LEU A 61 -10.17 -0.19 22.37
CA LEU A 61 -10.94 0.97 21.94
C LEU A 61 -10.83 2.12 22.95
N GLN A 62 -11.01 1.83 24.24
CA GLN A 62 -10.85 2.85 25.29
C GLN A 62 -9.42 3.42 25.32
N GLN A 63 -8.39 2.56 25.14
CA GLN A 63 -7.01 3.03 25.07
C GLN A 63 -6.80 3.98 23.86
N PHE A 64 -7.29 3.61 22.67
CA PHE A 64 -7.15 4.42 21.46
C PHE A 64 -7.88 5.75 21.58
N LYS A 65 -9.06 5.75 22.16
CA LYS A 65 -9.83 6.97 22.47
C LYS A 65 -9.05 7.91 23.40
N GLU A 66 -8.49 7.38 24.50
CA GLU A 66 -7.67 8.15 25.43
C GLU A 66 -6.39 8.70 24.82
N LEU A 67 -5.82 8.01 23.82
CA LEU A 67 -4.65 8.44 23.07
C LEU A 67 -4.99 9.43 21.94
N GLY A 68 -6.27 9.61 21.63
CA GLY A 68 -6.74 10.57 20.64
C GLY A 68 -6.74 10.04 19.20
N TYR A 69 -6.74 8.73 18.99
CA TYR A 69 -6.84 8.14 17.64
C TYR A 69 -8.23 8.36 17.03
N GLY A 70 -8.26 8.54 15.69
CA GLY A 70 -9.49 8.65 14.92
C GLY A 70 -10.03 7.31 14.44
N GLY A 71 -9.17 6.30 14.39
CA GLY A 71 -9.52 4.97 13.93
C GLY A 71 -8.33 4.03 13.86
N ALA A 72 -8.57 2.83 13.34
CA ALA A 72 -7.54 1.85 13.11
C ALA A 72 -7.78 1.06 11.81
N SER A 73 -6.72 0.52 11.23
CA SER A 73 -6.78 -0.46 10.15
C SER A 73 -6.39 -1.83 10.68
N ILE A 74 -7.30 -2.79 10.56
CA ILE A 74 -7.10 -4.15 11.06
C ILE A 74 -6.37 -4.99 10.03
N ALA A 75 -5.27 -5.64 10.46
CA ALA A 75 -4.56 -6.66 9.70
C ALA A 75 -4.46 -7.96 10.52
N ALA A 76 -5.06 -9.03 10.02
CA ALA A 76 -4.90 -10.37 10.59
C ALA A 76 -3.53 -10.93 10.21
N THR A 77 -2.75 -11.41 11.18
CA THR A 77 -1.39 -11.91 10.95
C THR A 77 -1.13 -13.22 11.71
N TYR A 78 0.08 -13.75 11.57
CA TYR A 78 0.54 -14.90 12.36
C TYR A 78 0.24 -14.72 13.86
N GLY A 79 0.22 -15.80 14.60
CA GLY A 79 -0.13 -15.79 16.01
C GLY A 79 1.06 -15.65 16.96
N VAL A 80 0.76 -15.75 18.26
CA VAL A 80 1.70 -15.71 19.37
C VAL A 80 1.84 -17.11 19.94
N GLU A 81 3.05 -17.63 20.01
CA GLU A 81 3.37 -18.95 20.54
C GLU A 81 2.78 -19.16 21.94
N GLY A 82 2.17 -20.34 22.15
CA GLY A 82 1.48 -20.70 23.39
C GLY A 82 0.04 -20.20 23.52
N TYR A 83 -0.49 -19.54 22.48
CA TYR A 83 -1.88 -19.04 22.43
C TYR A 83 -2.71 -19.62 21.27
N GLU A 84 -2.24 -20.68 20.64
CA GLU A 84 -2.81 -21.30 19.44
C GLU A 84 -4.28 -21.70 19.64
N THR A 85 -4.68 -22.07 20.85
CA THR A 85 -6.07 -22.44 21.20
C THR A 85 -7.04 -21.27 21.16
N LYS A 86 -6.53 -20.02 21.13
CA LYS A 86 -7.33 -18.79 21.05
C LYS A 86 -7.41 -18.24 19.63
N TYR A 87 -6.70 -18.83 18.66
CA TYR A 87 -6.68 -18.30 17.30
C TYR A 87 -8.04 -18.46 16.63
N ILE A 88 -8.43 -17.40 15.93
CA ILE A 88 -9.65 -17.35 15.12
C ILE A 88 -9.24 -17.39 13.65
N PRO A 89 -9.63 -18.44 12.90
CA PRO A 89 -9.28 -18.50 11.47
C PRO A 89 -9.81 -17.30 10.71
N PHE A 90 -8.94 -16.70 9.89
CA PHE A 90 -9.28 -15.54 9.06
C PHE A 90 -10.47 -15.87 8.15
N MET A 91 -11.45 -14.95 8.11
CA MET A 91 -12.70 -15.09 7.36
C MET A 91 -13.62 -16.25 7.84
N SER A 92 -13.39 -16.84 9.02
CA SER A 92 -14.41 -17.67 9.66
C SER A 92 -15.59 -16.83 10.14
N SER A 93 -16.74 -17.45 10.41
CA SER A 93 -17.91 -16.75 10.94
C SER A 93 -17.59 -16.00 12.24
N GLN A 94 -16.77 -16.57 13.11
CA GLN A 94 -16.32 -15.93 14.34
C GLN A 94 -15.41 -14.73 14.04
N TRP A 95 -14.51 -14.83 13.08
CA TRP A 95 -13.67 -13.70 12.68
C TRP A 95 -14.51 -12.54 12.13
N ILE A 96 -15.49 -12.83 11.27
CA ILE A 96 -16.43 -11.85 10.74
C ILE A 96 -17.24 -11.19 11.85
N GLU A 97 -17.70 -11.98 12.84
CA GLU A 97 -18.40 -11.46 14.02
C GLU A 97 -17.53 -10.46 14.79
N MET A 98 -16.25 -10.81 15.05
CA MET A 98 -15.34 -9.92 15.77
C MET A 98 -15.02 -8.64 15.00
N LEU A 99 -14.84 -8.73 13.67
CA LEU A 99 -14.63 -7.57 12.82
C LEU A 99 -15.84 -6.62 12.85
N ASN A 100 -17.04 -7.14 12.65
CA ASN A 100 -18.26 -6.35 12.65
C ASN A 100 -18.51 -5.72 14.03
N TYR A 101 -18.37 -6.49 15.10
CA TYR A 101 -18.45 -5.97 16.46
C TYR A 101 -17.48 -4.80 16.70
N THR A 102 -16.22 -4.97 16.27
CA THR A 102 -15.19 -3.94 16.38
C THR A 102 -15.59 -2.68 15.62
N ALA A 103 -16.02 -2.83 14.37
CA ALA A 103 -16.38 -1.69 13.52
C ALA A 103 -17.57 -0.91 14.10
N GLU A 104 -18.57 -1.59 14.63
CA GLU A 104 -19.72 -0.95 15.29
C GLU A 104 -19.31 -0.21 16.56
N LYS A 105 -18.52 -0.84 17.44
CA LYS A 105 -18.06 -0.22 18.69
C LYS A 105 -17.19 1.01 18.44
N PHE A 106 -16.31 0.96 17.42
CA PHE A 106 -15.52 2.13 17.03
C PHE A 106 -16.41 3.25 16.49
N LYS A 107 -17.41 2.93 15.66
CA LYS A 107 -18.39 3.89 15.16
C LYS A 107 -19.19 4.56 16.29
N GLU A 108 -19.67 3.80 17.26
CA GLU A 108 -20.35 4.31 18.47
C GLU A 108 -19.45 5.28 19.26
N ALA A 109 -18.14 5.04 19.27
CA ALA A 109 -17.14 5.88 19.93
C ALA A 109 -16.68 7.10 19.10
N GLY A 110 -17.27 7.36 17.93
CA GLY A 110 -16.85 8.43 17.01
C GLY A 110 -15.49 8.16 16.34
N MET A 111 -15.18 6.89 16.14
CA MET A 111 -13.97 6.38 15.47
C MET A 111 -14.38 5.47 14.30
N ARG A 112 -13.43 5.05 13.47
CA ARG A 112 -13.72 4.20 12.32
C ARG A 112 -12.68 3.09 12.18
N ILE A 113 -13.06 2.04 11.43
CA ILE A 113 -12.20 0.88 11.14
C ILE A 113 -12.09 0.69 9.63
N ASP A 114 -10.87 0.42 9.19
CA ASP A 114 -10.55 -0.19 7.90
C ASP A 114 -10.09 -1.62 8.12
N ALA A 115 -10.16 -2.48 7.09
CA ALA A 115 -9.67 -3.85 7.16
C ALA A 115 -9.00 -4.28 5.87
N SER A 116 -7.92 -5.06 5.96
CA SER A 116 -7.31 -5.72 4.81
C SER A 116 -8.20 -6.86 4.30
N LEU A 117 -8.27 -7.02 2.97
CA LEU A 117 -8.93 -8.15 2.31
C LEU A 117 -8.01 -9.36 2.14
N THR A 118 -6.94 -9.42 2.91
CA THR A 118 -6.04 -10.57 2.99
C THR A 118 -5.56 -10.73 4.41
N SER A 119 -5.11 -11.91 4.76
CA SER A 119 -4.36 -12.08 6.02
C SER A 119 -2.92 -11.65 5.75
N ALA A 120 -2.54 -10.52 6.36
CA ALA A 120 -1.33 -9.76 6.07
C ALA A 120 -1.28 -9.24 4.63
N TRP A 121 -0.32 -9.62 3.78
CA TRP A 121 -0.14 -9.14 2.39
C TRP A 121 0.70 -10.10 1.53
N PRO A 122 0.75 -9.92 0.19
CA PRO A 122 -0.20 -9.21 -0.68
C PRO A 122 -1.53 -9.98 -0.84
N PHE A 123 -2.46 -9.49 -1.68
CA PHE A 123 -3.74 -10.19 -1.92
C PHE A 123 -3.49 -11.64 -2.34
N GLY A 124 -4.10 -12.56 -1.59
CA GLY A 124 -3.92 -13.99 -1.72
C GLY A 124 -4.61 -14.74 -0.60
N GLY A 125 -4.55 -16.06 -0.65
CA GLY A 125 -5.14 -16.88 0.39
C GLY A 125 -5.63 -18.25 -0.11
N PRO A 126 -6.31 -19.01 0.75
CA PRO A 126 -6.66 -20.41 0.47
C PRO A 126 -7.70 -20.58 -0.67
N ASN A 127 -8.38 -19.51 -1.08
CA ASN A 127 -9.30 -19.52 -2.21
C ASN A 127 -8.62 -19.23 -3.55
N VAL A 128 -7.29 -19.02 -3.58
CA VAL A 128 -6.52 -18.85 -4.80
C VAL A 128 -6.04 -20.21 -5.29
N THR A 129 -6.62 -20.68 -6.36
CA THR A 129 -6.21 -21.92 -7.05
C THR A 129 -5.00 -21.66 -7.95
N SER A 130 -4.34 -22.71 -8.43
CA SER A 130 -3.12 -22.58 -9.24
C SER A 130 -3.35 -21.79 -10.54
N ASP A 131 -4.52 -21.89 -11.15
CA ASP A 131 -4.93 -21.14 -12.34
C ASP A 131 -5.24 -19.66 -12.08
N MET A 132 -5.47 -19.30 -10.81
CA MET A 132 -5.67 -17.92 -10.35
C MET A 132 -4.41 -17.28 -9.79
N ALA A 133 -3.33 -18.05 -9.64
CA ALA A 133 -2.12 -17.60 -8.97
C ALA A 133 -1.21 -16.77 -9.87
N ALA A 134 -0.41 -15.90 -9.24
CA ALA A 134 0.59 -15.06 -9.91
C ALA A 134 1.63 -15.88 -10.68
N GLN A 135 1.90 -15.48 -11.93
CA GLN A 135 2.79 -16.17 -12.84
C GLN A 135 3.88 -15.24 -13.39
N TYR A 136 4.96 -15.84 -13.86
CA TYR A 136 5.98 -15.15 -14.62
C TYR A 136 6.25 -15.84 -15.96
N SER A 137 6.79 -15.10 -16.91
CA SER A 137 7.12 -15.59 -18.24
C SER A 137 8.61 -15.93 -18.37
N VAL A 138 8.88 -16.95 -19.21
CA VAL A 138 10.23 -17.26 -19.71
C VAL A 138 10.18 -17.29 -21.22
N VAL A 139 10.89 -16.35 -21.85
CA VAL A 139 11.10 -16.35 -23.29
C VAL A 139 12.51 -16.84 -23.57
N LYS A 140 12.62 -17.86 -24.43
CA LYS A 140 13.89 -18.52 -24.72
C LYS A 140 13.95 -19.05 -26.13
N ARG A 141 15.10 -18.90 -26.79
CA ARG A 141 15.42 -19.65 -28.00
C ARG A 141 15.63 -21.11 -27.63
N LEU A 142 14.84 -22.00 -28.20
CA LEU A 142 14.84 -23.43 -27.91
C LEU A 142 15.85 -24.19 -28.78
N PHE A 143 15.81 -23.96 -30.09
CA PHE A 143 16.70 -24.57 -31.05
C PHE A 143 16.72 -23.81 -32.38
N THR A 144 17.60 -24.23 -33.25
CA THR A 144 17.64 -23.77 -34.67
C THR A 144 17.33 -24.95 -35.55
N ALA A 145 16.38 -24.81 -36.48
CA ALA A 145 16.08 -25.81 -37.50
C ALA A 145 16.73 -25.46 -38.84
N MET A 146 17.29 -26.47 -39.49
CA MET A 146 17.93 -26.33 -40.80
C MET A 146 16.89 -26.43 -41.92
N PRO A 147 17.24 -25.96 -43.16
CA PRO A 147 16.33 -26.00 -44.28
C PRO A 147 15.78 -27.40 -44.55
N GLY A 148 14.45 -27.56 -44.51
CA GLY A 148 13.76 -28.83 -44.75
C GLY A 148 13.84 -29.86 -43.61
N GLU A 149 14.43 -29.50 -42.48
CA GLU A 149 14.56 -30.40 -41.33
C GLU A 149 13.20 -30.75 -40.74
N GLU A 150 13.05 -32.02 -40.38
CA GLU A 150 11.91 -32.49 -39.59
C GLU A 150 12.34 -32.66 -38.13
N VAL A 151 11.67 -31.96 -37.24
CA VAL A 151 11.98 -31.95 -35.81
C VAL A 151 10.83 -32.60 -35.05
N SER A 152 11.15 -33.55 -34.18
CA SER A 152 10.19 -34.15 -33.24
C SER A 152 10.87 -34.27 -31.87
N LEU A 153 10.32 -33.57 -30.87
CA LEU A 153 10.90 -33.57 -29.51
C LEU A 153 9.89 -33.15 -28.43
N ALA A 154 10.11 -33.57 -27.20
CA ALA A 154 9.35 -33.11 -26.05
C ALA A 154 9.88 -31.74 -25.58
N LEU A 155 9.04 -30.71 -25.59
CA LEU A 155 9.45 -29.36 -25.21
C LEU A 155 9.89 -29.27 -23.75
N SER A 156 9.35 -30.10 -22.86
CA SER A 156 9.73 -30.18 -21.45
C SER A 156 11.21 -30.54 -21.24
N THR A 157 11.89 -31.13 -22.24
CA THR A 157 13.34 -31.37 -22.18
C THR A 157 14.18 -30.10 -22.38
N LEU A 158 13.60 -29.07 -23.00
CA LEU A 158 14.25 -27.81 -23.31
C LEU A 158 13.93 -26.70 -22.29
N GLN A 159 12.68 -26.66 -21.83
CA GLN A 159 12.18 -25.68 -20.88
C GLN A 159 11.03 -26.25 -20.04
N LYS A 160 11.05 -25.99 -18.75
CA LYS A 160 9.92 -26.26 -17.84
C LYS A 160 8.90 -25.13 -17.93
N GLY A 161 7.66 -25.45 -17.57
CA GLY A 161 6.55 -24.50 -17.56
C GLY A 161 5.47 -24.89 -18.56
N GLU A 162 4.35 -24.18 -18.52
CA GLU A 162 3.27 -24.32 -19.48
C GLU A 162 3.59 -23.50 -20.73
N LEU A 163 3.52 -24.13 -21.90
CA LEU A 163 3.77 -23.43 -23.16
C LEU A 163 2.59 -22.52 -23.47
N SER A 164 2.84 -21.24 -23.58
CA SER A 164 1.87 -20.25 -24.05
C SER A 164 1.98 -19.98 -25.54
N VAL A 165 3.18 -19.96 -26.10
CA VAL A 165 3.44 -19.72 -27.53
C VAL A 165 4.71 -20.44 -27.97
N LEU A 166 4.67 -21.03 -29.16
CA LEU A 166 5.84 -21.50 -29.91
C LEU A 166 5.90 -20.77 -31.25
N SER A 167 6.96 -20.02 -31.51
CA SER A 167 7.16 -19.21 -32.70
C SER A 167 8.49 -19.48 -33.36
N ALA A 168 8.53 -19.43 -34.70
CA ALA A 168 9.76 -19.54 -35.45
C ALA A 168 9.95 -18.33 -36.36
N TYR A 169 11.21 -17.91 -36.50
CA TYR A 169 11.61 -16.76 -37.32
C TYR A 169 12.74 -17.16 -38.25
N SER A 170 12.60 -16.80 -39.54
CA SER A 170 13.67 -17.02 -40.53
C SER A 170 14.62 -15.80 -40.55
N THR A 171 15.82 -15.98 -41.10
CA THR A 171 16.77 -14.89 -41.34
C THR A 171 16.23 -13.86 -42.33
N ASP A 172 15.24 -14.22 -43.15
CA ASP A 172 14.64 -13.34 -44.16
C ASP A 172 13.40 -12.60 -43.64
N GLY A 173 13.08 -12.76 -42.31
CA GLY A 173 11.96 -12.08 -41.67
C GLY A 173 10.62 -12.80 -41.73
N ASP A 174 10.57 -14.05 -42.23
CA ASP A 174 9.34 -14.84 -42.17
C ASP A 174 9.04 -15.30 -40.74
N TYR A 175 7.74 -15.51 -40.49
CA TYR A 175 7.21 -15.88 -39.18
C TYR A 175 6.30 -17.13 -39.32
N LEU A 176 6.43 -18.05 -38.39
CA LEU A 176 5.52 -19.19 -38.22
C LEU A 176 5.02 -19.25 -36.77
N ASP A 177 3.70 -19.34 -36.60
CA ASP A 177 3.11 -19.76 -35.31
C ASP A 177 3.06 -21.29 -35.31
N LEU A 178 3.79 -21.87 -34.38
CA LEU A 178 3.93 -23.32 -34.24
C LEU A 178 3.22 -23.84 -32.97
N THR A 179 2.46 -23.01 -32.26
CA THR A 179 1.81 -23.38 -31.01
C THR A 179 0.90 -24.60 -31.16
N GLU A 180 0.11 -24.63 -32.21
CA GLU A 180 -0.79 -25.76 -32.49
C GLU A 180 -0.08 -27.04 -33.02
N LYS A 181 1.23 -26.96 -33.27
CA LYS A 181 2.06 -28.13 -33.65
C LYS A 181 2.60 -28.89 -32.45
N VAL A 182 2.21 -28.47 -31.26
CA VAL A 182 2.52 -29.14 -30.01
C VAL A 182 1.30 -29.92 -29.56
N SER A 183 1.49 -31.23 -29.38
CA SER A 183 0.42 -32.12 -28.90
C SER A 183 0.11 -31.90 -27.42
N THR A 184 -1.00 -32.43 -26.93
CA THR A 184 -1.44 -32.27 -25.51
C THR A 184 -0.47 -32.88 -24.51
N ASP A 185 0.36 -33.84 -24.92
CA ASP A 185 1.44 -34.42 -24.12
C ASP A 185 2.79 -33.64 -24.22
N GLY A 186 2.77 -32.46 -24.88
CA GLY A 186 3.91 -31.55 -24.97
C GLY A 186 4.96 -31.94 -26.02
N ILE A 187 4.61 -32.85 -26.98
CA ILE A 187 5.50 -33.20 -28.07
C ILE A 187 5.28 -32.25 -29.24
N PHE A 188 6.34 -31.55 -29.61
CA PHE A 188 6.41 -30.77 -30.85
C PHE A 188 6.81 -31.67 -32.02
N SER A 189 6.12 -31.55 -33.16
CA SER A 189 6.47 -32.25 -34.42
C SER A 189 6.15 -31.36 -35.61
N PHE A 190 7.18 -31.03 -36.40
CA PHE A 190 7.02 -30.15 -37.57
C PHE A 190 8.15 -30.34 -38.58
N LYS A 191 7.84 -30.31 -39.88
CA LYS A 191 8.80 -30.25 -40.96
C LYS A 191 8.94 -28.82 -41.43
N PHE A 192 10.12 -28.25 -41.24
CA PHE A 192 10.38 -26.84 -41.56
C PHE A 192 10.50 -26.61 -43.09
N PRO A 193 10.09 -25.42 -43.57
CA PRO A 193 10.37 -24.99 -44.94
C PRO A 193 11.86 -24.90 -45.23
N ALA A 194 12.22 -24.81 -46.56
CA ALA A 194 13.61 -24.79 -47.03
C ALA A 194 14.36 -23.49 -46.69
N LYS A 195 14.34 -23.10 -45.41
CA LYS A 195 15.05 -21.94 -44.80
C LYS A 195 15.59 -22.33 -43.44
N LYS A 196 16.54 -21.54 -42.93
CA LYS A 196 16.99 -21.64 -41.54
C LYS A 196 16.00 -20.93 -40.62
N TRP A 197 15.58 -21.58 -39.54
CA TRP A 197 14.61 -21.05 -38.59
C TRP A 197 15.17 -21.05 -37.16
N GLU A 198 14.97 -19.97 -36.44
CA GLU A 198 15.19 -19.90 -34.99
C GLU A 198 13.86 -20.05 -34.28
N VAL A 199 13.75 -21.03 -33.39
CA VAL A 199 12.51 -21.36 -32.68
C VAL A 199 12.58 -20.86 -31.27
N TYR A 200 11.58 -20.06 -30.89
CA TYR A 200 11.43 -19.46 -29.56
C TYR A 200 10.15 -19.95 -28.91
N GLY A 201 10.22 -20.22 -27.61
CA GLY A 201 9.08 -20.50 -26.79
C GLY A 201 8.84 -19.44 -25.73
N LEU A 202 7.58 -19.12 -25.49
CA LEU A 202 7.14 -18.41 -24.30
C LEU A 202 6.44 -19.42 -23.39
N PHE A 203 6.96 -19.55 -22.18
CA PHE A 203 6.44 -20.45 -21.16
C PHE A 203 5.97 -19.61 -19.95
N SER A 204 4.86 -20.02 -19.34
CA SER A 204 4.42 -19.49 -18.07
C SER A 204 4.76 -20.44 -16.94
N LEU A 205 5.10 -19.87 -15.80
CA LEU A 205 5.38 -20.61 -14.57
C LEU A 205 4.73 -19.87 -13.39
N PRO A 206 4.18 -20.62 -12.42
CA PRO A 206 3.69 -20.01 -11.20
C PRO A 206 4.88 -19.42 -10.41
N THR A 207 4.68 -18.25 -9.80
CA THR A 207 5.69 -17.68 -8.88
C THR A 207 5.85 -18.54 -7.63
N GLY A 208 4.82 -19.29 -7.27
CA GLY A 208 4.77 -20.07 -6.02
C GLY A 208 4.75 -19.18 -4.76
N GLN A 209 4.61 -17.87 -4.94
CA GLN A 209 4.60 -16.95 -3.82
C GLN A 209 3.32 -17.14 -2.98
N MET A 210 3.53 -17.29 -1.68
CA MET A 210 2.48 -17.34 -0.67
C MET A 210 2.28 -15.95 -0.06
N THR A 211 1.09 -15.72 0.51
CA THR A 211 0.84 -14.57 1.38
C THR A 211 1.86 -14.53 2.51
N LYS A 212 2.35 -13.32 2.82
CA LYS A 212 3.35 -13.11 3.86
C LYS A 212 2.70 -12.96 5.22
N ARG A 213 3.34 -13.52 6.26
CA ARG A 213 2.96 -13.31 7.67
C ARG A 213 1.49 -13.62 7.99
N SER A 214 0.84 -14.44 7.18
CA SER A 214 -0.56 -14.80 7.32
C SER A 214 -0.83 -15.53 8.63
N GLY A 215 -2.01 -15.31 9.18
CA GLY A 215 -2.59 -16.11 10.25
C GLY A 215 -3.35 -17.31 9.70
N ILE A 216 -3.77 -18.19 10.60
CA ILE A 216 -4.55 -19.40 10.27
C ILE A 216 -5.78 -19.03 9.43
N GLY A 217 -6.03 -19.80 8.37
CA GLY A 217 -7.14 -19.56 7.42
C GLY A 217 -6.89 -18.47 6.38
N GLY A 218 -5.71 -17.85 6.43
CA GLY A 218 -5.31 -16.82 5.46
C GLY A 218 -4.14 -17.22 4.57
N GLU A 219 -3.49 -18.36 4.85
CA GLU A 219 -2.36 -18.85 4.06
C GLU A 219 -2.81 -19.33 2.69
N GLY A 220 -2.08 -18.97 1.66
CA GLY A 220 -2.36 -19.40 0.30
C GLY A 220 -1.53 -18.65 -0.73
N LEU A 221 -1.76 -19.01 -2.00
CA LEU A 221 -1.07 -18.40 -3.12
C LEU A 221 -1.48 -16.93 -3.30
N VAL A 222 -0.54 -16.14 -3.79
CA VAL A 222 -0.81 -14.75 -4.23
C VAL A 222 -1.56 -14.78 -5.55
N ILE A 223 -2.59 -13.92 -5.70
CA ILE A 223 -3.42 -13.90 -6.91
C ILE A 223 -2.67 -13.34 -8.12
N ASP A 224 -3.15 -13.72 -9.32
CA ASP A 224 -2.80 -13.05 -10.57
C ASP A 224 -3.53 -11.70 -10.66
N HIS A 225 -2.83 -10.63 -10.32
CA HIS A 225 -3.35 -9.26 -10.34
C HIS A 225 -3.59 -8.74 -11.77
N PHE A 226 -3.05 -9.40 -12.78
CA PHE A 226 -3.23 -9.00 -14.19
C PHE A 226 -4.51 -9.59 -14.80
N ASN A 227 -5.17 -10.53 -14.11
CA ASN A 227 -6.35 -11.23 -14.59
C ASN A 227 -7.62 -10.77 -13.87
N LYS A 228 -8.45 -10.03 -14.58
CA LYS A 228 -9.73 -9.53 -14.08
C LYS A 228 -10.62 -10.61 -13.45
N THR A 229 -10.65 -11.80 -14.06
CA THR A 229 -11.47 -12.93 -13.57
C THR A 229 -10.93 -13.47 -12.25
N SER A 230 -9.61 -13.62 -12.13
CA SER A 230 -8.96 -14.06 -10.89
C SER A 230 -9.23 -13.07 -9.75
N VAL A 231 -9.10 -11.77 -10.02
CA VAL A 231 -9.37 -10.72 -9.03
C VAL A 231 -10.85 -10.72 -8.61
N ALA A 232 -11.78 -10.77 -9.57
CA ALA A 232 -13.20 -10.78 -9.26
C ALA A 232 -13.60 -11.99 -8.40
N LYS A 233 -13.15 -13.20 -8.80
CA LYS A 233 -13.39 -14.43 -8.05
C LYS A 233 -12.74 -14.44 -6.66
N TYR A 234 -11.57 -13.82 -6.52
CA TYR A 234 -10.93 -13.64 -5.22
C TYR A 234 -11.81 -12.80 -4.27
N LEU A 235 -12.36 -11.70 -4.78
CA LEU A 235 -13.17 -10.77 -3.99
C LEU A 235 -14.51 -11.37 -3.53
N GLU A 236 -15.06 -12.36 -4.24
CA GLU A 236 -16.30 -13.05 -3.85
C GLU A 236 -16.24 -13.63 -2.41
N ARG A 237 -15.06 -14.07 -1.98
CA ARG A 237 -14.87 -14.58 -0.60
C ARG A 237 -15.27 -13.52 0.46
N PHE A 238 -15.09 -12.26 0.14
CA PHE A 238 -15.31 -11.14 1.07
C PHE A 238 -16.74 -10.58 1.01
N ASP A 239 -17.59 -11.05 0.12
CA ASP A 239 -18.99 -10.65 0.07
C ASP A 239 -19.71 -10.95 1.38
N SER A 240 -19.27 -12.00 2.09
CA SER A 240 -19.80 -12.38 3.42
C SER A 240 -19.62 -11.30 4.49
N LEU A 241 -18.67 -10.38 4.34
CA LEU A 241 -18.48 -9.25 5.27
C LEU A 241 -19.66 -8.25 5.21
N PHE A 242 -20.41 -8.24 4.09
CA PHE A 242 -21.43 -7.24 3.80
C PHE A 242 -22.85 -7.82 3.75
N LEU A 243 -23.03 -9.09 4.14
CA LEU A 243 -24.35 -9.76 4.16
C LEU A 243 -25.29 -9.17 5.20
N SER A 244 -24.77 -8.64 6.30
CA SER A 244 -25.57 -7.87 7.25
C SER A 244 -25.61 -6.41 6.80
N SER A 245 -26.80 -5.82 6.69
CA SER A 245 -27.08 -4.50 6.17
C SER A 245 -26.42 -3.31 6.91
N SER A 246 -25.49 -3.56 7.82
CA SER A 246 -24.82 -2.55 8.66
C SER A 246 -23.34 -2.76 8.80
N THR A 247 -22.62 -3.00 7.70
CA THR A 247 -21.15 -2.99 7.81
C THR A 247 -20.69 -1.59 8.20
N ALA A 248 -20.09 -1.47 9.38
CA ALA A 248 -19.56 -0.22 9.89
C ALA A 248 -18.11 0.06 9.40
N LEU A 249 -17.56 -0.78 8.53
CA LEU A 249 -16.25 -0.55 7.90
C LEU A 249 -16.26 0.73 7.08
N ARG A 250 -15.19 1.53 7.20
CA ARG A 250 -14.97 2.71 6.36
C ARG A 250 -14.38 2.35 5.02
N ALA A 251 -13.35 1.50 5.04
CA ALA A 251 -12.62 1.13 3.84
C ALA A 251 -12.05 -0.28 3.90
N THR A 252 -11.74 -0.79 2.72
CA THR A 252 -10.87 -1.94 2.52
C THR A 252 -9.49 -1.48 2.10
N PHE A 253 -8.46 -2.21 2.50
CA PHE A 253 -7.06 -1.82 2.36
C PHE A 253 -6.27 -2.82 1.52
N ASN A 254 -5.45 -2.31 0.60
CA ASN A 254 -4.38 -3.02 -0.10
C ASN A 254 -3.03 -2.46 0.32
N ASP A 255 -2.18 -3.33 0.87
CA ASP A 255 -0.82 -3.04 1.29
C ASP A 255 0.13 -2.89 0.09
N SER A 256 1.38 -2.50 0.32
CA SER A 256 2.39 -2.35 -0.71
C SER A 256 2.47 -3.58 -1.63
N TYR A 257 2.63 -3.31 -2.93
CA TYR A 257 2.69 -4.37 -3.93
C TYR A 257 3.99 -5.17 -3.79
N GLU A 258 3.89 -6.29 -3.12
CA GLU A 258 5.02 -7.17 -2.87
C GLU A 258 4.87 -8.52 -3.60
N VAL A 259 4.48 -8.48 -4.86
CA VAL A 259 4.37 -9.65 -5.73
C VAL A 259 5.65 -9.79 -6.54
N TYR A 260 6.47 -10.73 -6.14
CA TYR A 260 7.83 -10.85 -6.68
C TYR A 260 7.88 -11.68 -7.95
N GLY A 261 8.48 -11.10 -8.98
CA GLY A 261 8.76 -11.77 -10.25
C GLY A 261 7.55 -11.98 -11.15
N ALA A 262 6.34 -11.66 -10.70
CA ALA A 262 5.15 -11.79 -11.55
C ALA A 262 5.20 -10.76 -12.69
N ASP A 263 5.16 -11.24 -13.91
CA ASP A 263 5.20 -10.43 -15.12
C ASP A 263 4.33 -10.97 -16.27
N TYR A 264 3.53 -12.00 -16.00
CA TYR A 264 2.72 -12.66 -17.00
C TYR A 264 1.37 -13.13 -16.45
N SER A 265 0.42 -13.27 -17.36
CA SER A 265 -0.91 -13.83 -17.14
C SER A 265 -1.37 -14.55 -18.40
N PRO A 266 -2.21 -15.58 -18.32
CA PRO A 266 -2.77 -16.23 -19.52
C PRO A 266 -3.49 -15.27 -20.47
N VAL A 267 -4.04 -14.16 -19.96
CA VAL A 267 -4.72 -13.13 -20.78
C VAL A 267 -3.76 -12.14 -21.44
N PHE A 268 -2.46 -12.19 -21.12
CA PHE A 268 -1.51 -11.13 -21.45
C PHE A 268 -1.36 -10.88 -22.94
N LEU A 269 -1.19 -11.92 -23.75
CA LEU A 269 -0.91 -11.76 -25.19
C LEU A 269 -2.06 -11.12 -25.96
N ASP A 270 -3.29 -11.46 -25.61
CA ASP A 270 -4.47 -10.88 -26.25
C ASP A 270 -4.71 -9.43 -25.78
N GLU A 271 -4.51 -9.16 -24.50
CA GLU A 271 -4.54 -7.78 -23.96
C GLU A 271 -3.42 -6.93 -24.54
N PHE A 272 -2.20 -7.47 -24.70
CA PHE A 272 -1.10 -6.78 -25.36
C PHE A 272 -1.48 -6.39 -26.80
N LYS A 273 -1.94 -7.37 -27.60
CA LYS A 273 -2.36 -7.11 -28.98
C LYS A 273 -3.45 -6.04 -29.07
N LYS A 274 -4.44 -6.12 -28.19
CA LYS A 274 -5.55 -5.15 -28.11
C LYS A 274 -5.06 -3.74 -27.77
N ARG A 275 -4.11 -3.61 -26.84
CA ARG A 275 -3.64 -2.31 -26.30
C ARG A 275 -2.52 -1.71 -27.15
N ARG A 276 -1.59 -2.50 -27.65
CA ARG A 276 -0.42 -2.03 -28.42
C ARG A 276 -0.62 -2.04 -29.94
N GLY A 277 -1.67 -2.72 -30.42
CA GLY A 277 -2.03 -2.72 -31.85
C GLY A 277 -1.22 -3.68 -32.72
N TYR A 278 -0.34 -4.49 -32.12
CA TYR A 278 0.41 -5.53 -32.82
C TYR A 278 0.50 -6.82 -32.00
N ASP A 279 0.78 -7.95 -32.68
CA ASP A 279 0.84 -9.25 -32.04
C ASP A 279 2.26 -9.57 -31.55
N LEU A 280 2.44 -9.66 -30.24
CA LEU A 280 3.72 -9.93 -29.58
C LEU A 280 4.32 -11.28 -30.01
N ARG A 281 3.49 -12.26 -30.39
CA ARG A 281 3.95 -13.58 -30.88
C ARG A 281 4.93 -13.46 -32.06
N ARG A 282 4.82 -12.40 -32.87
CA ARG A 282 5.74 -12.10 -33.97
C ARG A 282 7.09 -11.55 -33.56
N TYR A 283 7.25 -11.20 -32.30
CA TYR A 283 8.40 -10.46 -31.76
C TYR A 283 8.99 -11.10 -30.50
N LEU A 284 8.67 -12.38 -30.20
CA LEU A 284 9.17 -13.03 -28.96
C LEU A 284 10.70 -13.02 -28.88
N TYR A 285 11.40 -13.16 -30.01
CA TYR A 285 12.86 -13.13 -30.06
C TYR A 285 13.43 -11.83 -29.51
N LEU A 286 12.70 -10.71 -29.54
CA LEU A 286 13.11 -9.43 -29.00
C LEU A 286 12.99 -9.37 -27.46
N LEU A 287 12.23 -10.26 -26.84
CA LEU A 287 12.14 -10.39 -25.39
C LEU A 287 13.28 -11.24 -24.81
N ASP A 288 13.95 -12.04 -25.64
CA ASP A 288 15.10 -12.83 -25.17
C ASP A 288 16.20 -11.89 -24.64
N PRO A 289 16.68 -12.09 -23.39
CA PRO A 289 17.70 -11.24 -22.78
C PRO A 289 19.01 -11.15 -23.58
N THR A 290 19.26 -12.11 -24.48
CA THR A 290 20.45 -12.13 -25.33
C THR A 290 20.32 -11.19 -26.54
N ASN A 291 19.12 -10.76 -26.93
CA ASN A 291 18.83 -9.92 -28.08
C ASN A 291 18.58 -8.45 -27.70
N ARG A 292 19.56 -7.80 -27.07
CA ARG A 292 19.40 -6.41 -26.61
C ARG A 292 19.82 -5.42 -27.69
N ASN A 293 18.83 -4.79 -28.35
CA ASN A 293 18.99 -3.70 -29.31
C ASN A 293 17.90 -2.62 -29.06
N ASP A 294 17.80 -1.62 -29.90
CA ASP A 294 16.81 -0.55 -29.73
C ASP A 294 15.38 -1.06 -29.93
N GLU A 295 15.15 -1.94 -30.89
CA GLU A 295 13.83 -2.54 -31.14
C GLU A 295 13.36 -3.39 -29.95
N SER A 296 14.24 -4.24 -29.42
CA SER A 296 13.93 -5.04 -28.24
C SER A 296 13.55 -4.20 -27.01
N ARG A 297 14.20 -3.03 -26.86
CA ARG A 297 13.88 -2.09 -25.78
C ARG A 297 12.50 -1.48 -25.96
N ARG A 298 12.09 -1.16 -27.19
CA ARG A 298 10.75 -0.64 -27.49
C ARG A 298 9.68 -1.67 -27.20
N VAL A 299 9.86 -2.91 -27.67
CA VAL A 299 8.93 -3.99 -27.37
C VAL A 299 8.84 -4.27 -25.87
N LEU A 300 9.96 -4.18 -25.15
CA LEU A 300 9.97 -4.32 -23.70
C LEU A 300 9.26 -3.14 -22.98
N CYS A 301 9.31 -1.93 -23.51
CA CYS A 301 8.51 -0.81 -23.01
C CYS A 301 7.01 -1.10 -23.16
N ASP A 302 6.58 -1.52 -24.34
CA ASP A 302 5.19 -1.88 -24.61
C ASP A 302 4.71 -3.04 -23.72
N TYR A 303 5.60 -4.02 -23.47
CA TYR A 303 5.33 -5.12 -22.55
C TYR A 303 5.05 -4.59 -21.12
N ARG A 304 5.93 -3.76 -20.59
CA ARG A 304 5.81 -3.18 -19.23
C ARG A 304 4.63 -2.23 -19.11
N GLU A 305 4.37 -1.44 -20.14
CA GLU A 305 3.20 -0.57 -20.18
C GLU A 305 1.89 -1.41 -20.17
N THR A 306 1.88 -2.57 -20.86
CA THR A 306 0.74 -3.48 -20.80
C THR A 306 0.53 -4.02 -19.38
N ILE A 307 1.59 -4.41 -18.66
CA ILE A 307 1.51 -4.81 -17.25
C ILE A 307 0.92 -3.68 -16.39
N SER A 308 1.38 -2.45 -16.60
CA SER A 308 0.86 -1.27 -15.88
C SER A 308 -0.64 -1.08 -16.11
N ASP A 309 -1.07 -1.16 -17.37
CA ASP A 309 -2.49 -1.05 -17.74
C ASP A 309 -3.34 -2.17 -17.13
N LEU A 310 -2.81 -3.40 -17.10
CA LEU A 310 -3.53 -4.55 -16.52
C LEU A 310 -3.67 -4.42 -15.00
N LEU A 311 -2.66 -3.91 -14.29
CA LEU A 311 -2.78 -3.62 -12.86
C LEU A 311 -3.86 -2.58 -12.59
N LEU A 312 -3.93 -1.53 -13.40
CA LEU A 312 -4.97 -0.52 -13.25
C LEU A 312 -6.37 -1.09 -13.53
N ASP A 313 -6.55 -1.71 -14.71
CA ASP A 313 -7.87 -2.09 -15.21
C ASP A 313 -8.41 -3.38 -14.57
N ASN A 314 -7.53 -4.35 -14.34
CA ASN A 314 -7.92 -5.70 -13.91
C ASN A 314 -7.80 -5.91 -12.41
N PHE A 315 -7.04 -5.07 -11.71
CA PHE A 315 -6.91 -5.14 -10.27
C PHE A 315 -7.56 -3.94 -9.58
N VAL A 316 -6.96 -2.74 -9.66
CA VAL A 316 -7.40 -1.61 -8.85
C VAL A 316 -8.83 -1.18 -9.20
N ASN A 317 -9.16 -1.06 -10.49
CA ASN A 317 -10.52 -0.69 -10.91
C ASN A 317 -11.57 -1.77 -10.57
N VAL A 318 -11.20 -3.06 -10.65
CA VAL A 318 -12.10 -4.16 -10.27
C VAL A 318 -12.40 -4.13 -8.79
N TRP A 319 -11.35 -4.00 -7.96
CA TRP A 319 -11.49 -3.89 -6.51
C TRP A 319 -12.24 -2.62 -6.09
N HIS A 320 -11.91 -1.46 -6.67
CA HIS A 320 -12.62 -0.21 -6.40
C HIS A 320 -14.13 -0.30 -6.73
N HIS A 321 -14.46 -0.90 -7.89
CA HIS A 321 -15.85 -1.12 -8.27
C HIS A 321 -16.58 -2.06 -7.31
N TRP A 322 -15.93 -3.17 -6.89
CA TRP A 322 -16.47 -4.09 -5.90
C TRP A 322 -16.67 -3.39 -4.54
N ALA A 323 -15.70 -2.60 -4.08
CA ALA A 323 -15.82 -1.82 -2.84
C ALA A 323 -16.98 -0.81 -2.89
N GLY A 324 -17.14 -0.11 -4.02
CA GLY A 324 -18.24 0.82 -4.24
C GLY A 324 -19.62 0.16 -4.19
N LYS A 325 -19.76 -1.07 -4.71
CA LYS A 325 -21.01 -1.84 -4.57
C LYS A 325 -21.36 -2.16 -3.13
N ASN A 326 -20.36 -2.32 -2.28
CA ASN A 326 -20.48 -2.61 -0.87
C ASN A 326 -20.48 -1.36 0.02
N ALA A 327 -20.55 -0.16 -0.58
CA ALA A 327 -20.55 1.14 0.09
C ALA A 327 -19.33 1.37 1.02
N VAL A 328 -18.18 0.79 0.69
CA VAL A 328 -16.90 1.00 1.38
C VAL A 328 -15.88 1.63 0.44
N LYS A 329 -14.93 2.36 1.01
CA LYS A 329 -13.83 2.98 0.27
C LYS A 329 -12.68 2.02 0.05
N THR A 330 -11.78 2.38 -0.86
CA THR A 330 -10.50 1.69 -1.08
C THR A 330 -9.35 2.54 -0.58
N VAL A 331 -8.41 1.92 0.15
CA VAL A 331 -7.13 2.51 0.56
C VAL A 331 -6.02 1.74 -0.14
N GLU A 332 -5.24 2.41 -0.98
CA GLU A 332 -4.29 1.78 -1.88
C GLU A 332 -2.86 2.21 -1.60
N GLN A 333 -1.97 1.24 -1.42
CA GLN A 333 -0.52 1.43 -1.48
C GLN A 333 0.01 0.96 -2.84
N ALA A 334 0.13 1.87 -3.80
CA ALA A 334 0.56 1.53 -5.16
C ALA A 334 2.08 1.29 -5.30
N HIS A 335 2.87 1.72 -4.31
CA HIS A 335 4.32 1.57 -4.37
C HIS A 335 4.75 0.10 -4.33
N GLY A 336 5.89 -0.20 -4.95
CA GLY A 336 6.35 -1.56 -5.19
C GLY A 336 5.80 -2.19 -6.46
N SER A 337 4.68 -1.69 -7.02
CA SER A 337 4.10 -2.22 -8.25
C SER A 337 4.91 -1.85 -9.50
N PRO A 338 4.92 -2.72 -10.54
CA PRO A 338 5.53 -2.43 -11.83
C PRO A 338 4.61 -1.59 -12.74
N ALA A 339 3.91 -0.59 -12.17
CA ALA A 339 2.91 0.21 -12.87
C ALA A 339 3.15 1.71 -12.70
N ASN A 340 2.35 2.53 -13.39
CA ASN A 340 2.28 3.95 -13.13
C ASN A 340 1.53 4.22 -11.81
N TRP A 341 2.26 4.55 -10.76
CA TRP A 341 1.68 4.77 -9.44
C TRP A 341 0.69 5.93 -9.38
N LEU A 342 0.86 6.97 -10.22
CA LEU A 342 -0.10 8.08 -10.26
C LEU A 342 -1.49 7.60 -10.69
N ASP A 343 -1.54 6.69 -11.66
CA ASP A 343 -2.80 6.14 -12.16
C ASP A 343 -3.45 5.22 -11.12
N LEU A 344 -2.68 4.33 -10.47
CA LEU A 344 -3.19 3.45 -9.43
C LEU A 344 -3.72 4.25 -8.22
N TYR A 345 -2.94 5.21 -7.72
CA TYR A 345 -3.38 6.13 -6.67
C TYR A 345 -4.61 6.95 -7.11
N GLY A 346 -4.63 7.36 -8.38
CA GLY A 346 -5.76 8.09 -8.97
C GLY A 346 -7.06 7.29 -8.98
N ALA A 347 -6.99 5.98 -9.16
CA ALA A 347 -8.14 5.08 -9.24
C ALA A 347 -8.73 4.70 -7.86
N SER A 348 -7.95 4.75 -6.78
CA SER A 348 -8.42 4.44 -5.42
C SER A 348 -9.10 5.63 -4.74
N ASP A 349 -9.89 5.41 -3.68
CA ASP A 349 -10.52 6.51 -2.93
C ASP A 349 -9.52 7.25 -2.05
N ILE A 350 -8.62 6.55 -1.39
CA ILE A 350 -7.63 7.09 -0.46
C ILE A 350 -6.24 6.58 -0.87
N PRO A 351 -5.49 7.36 -1.66
CA PRO A 351 -4.08 7.07 -1.90
C PRO A 351 -3.30 7.01 -0.59
N GLN A 352 -2.57 5.92 -0.36
CA GLN A 352 -1.72 5.77 0.80
C GLN A 352 -0.28 5.48 0.38
N THR A 353 0.63 6.32 0.80
CA THR A 353 2.08 6.06 0.70
C THR A 353 2.60 5.40 1.96
N GLU A 354 3.89 5.13 2.01
CA GLU A 354 4.57 4.62 3.20
C GLU A 354 5.77 5.48 3.54
N SER A 355 6.01 5.69 4.84
CA SER A 355 7.19 6.36 5.35
C SER A 355 7.89 5.46 6.36
N PHE A 356 9.08 5.00 6.00
CA PHE A 356 9.90 4.10 6.81
C PHE A 356 11.27 4.67 7.08
N GLY A 357 11.93 4.13 8.11
CA GLY A 357 13.22 4.61 8.56
C GLY A 357 13.18 5.96 9.27
N ALA A 358 14.33 6.54 9.57
CA ALA A 358 14.43 7.84 10.26
C ALA A 358 14.51 8.99 9.29
N SER A 359 13.86 10.11 9.62
CA SER A 359 14.03 11.36 8.89
C SER A 359 15.51 11.83 8.98
N PRO A 360 16.09 12.29 7.85
CA PRO A 360 17.45 12.82 7.83
C PRO A 360 17.59 14.17 8.56
N LEU A 361 16.48 14.73 9.03
CA LEU A 361 16.47 16.02 9.72
C LEU A 361 17.03 15.88 11.13
N HIS A 362 18.19 16.50 11.38
CA HIS A 362 18.79 16.57 12.71
C HIS A 362 18.15 17.69 13.53
N ILE A 363 17.29 17.30 14.48
CA ILE A 363 16.70 18.23 15.42
C ILE A 363 17.48 18.14 16.74
N LYS A 364 17.97 19.28 17.22
CA LYS A 364 18.68 19.36 18.50
C LYS A 364 17.81 18.79 19.63
N ASN A 365 18.39 17.97 20.47
CA ASN A 365 17.76 17.29 21.61
C ASN A 365 16.70 16.22 21.26
N VAL A 366 16.54 15.85 20.01
CA VAL A 366 15.75 14.67 19.64
C VAL A 366 16.62 13.43 19.78
N ARG A 367 16.08 12.43 20.51
CA ARG A 367 16.75 11.13 20.65
C ARG A 367 16.85 10.46 19.28
N ILE A 368 18.03 9.99 18.93
CA ILE A 368 18.29 9.14 17.78
C ILE A 368 18.76 7.79 18.32
N ASP A 369 18.25 6.69 17.78
CA ASP A 369 18.79 5.37 18.09
C ASP A 369 20.23 5.28 17.56
N PRO A 370 21.24 5.09 18.41
CA PRO A 370 22.63 5.02 17.99
C PRO A 370 22.92 3.78 17.11
N LEU A 371 22.04 2.78 17.14
CA LEU A 371 22.15 1.57 16.33
C LEU A 371 21.35 1.69 15.01
N TYR A 372 20.73 2.82 14.76
CA TYR A 372 19.99 3.03 13.52
C TYR A 372 20.93 2.89 12.32
N ASN A 373 20.53 2.04 11.39
CA ASN A 373 21.28 1.77 10.18
C ASN A 373 20.37 1.96 8.96
N GLU A 374 20.68 2.97 8.16
CA GLU A 374 19.90 3.31 6.96
C GLU A 374 19.84 2.16 5.94
N LYS A 375 20.87 1.31 5.86
CA LYS A 375 20.85 0.14 4.97
C LYS A 375 19.83 -0.91 5.40
N SER A 376 19.56 -1.04 6.70
CA SER A 376 18.61 -2.00 7.25
C SER A 376 17.20 -1.45 7.38
N PHE A 377 17.07 -0.16 7.69
CA PHE A 377 15.78 0.46 8.03
C PHE A 377 15.33 1.50 7.00
N GLY A 378 16.16 1.85 6.02
CA GLY A 378 15.83 2.83 5.01
C GLY A 378 15.79 4.27 5.53
N ARG A 379 15.29 5.15 4.69
CA ARG A 379 14.96 6.56 5.02
C ARG A 379 13.73 6.98 4.22
N PRO A 380 12.97 7.98 4.66
CA PRO A 380 11.84 8.50 3.89
C PRO A 380 12.28 9.00 2.51
N ASP A 381 11.57 8.57 1.48
CA ASP A 381 11.76 9.05 0.11
C ASP A 381 10.66 10.05 -0.26
N LYS A 382 11.06 11.29 -0.53
CA LYS A 382 10.12 12.37 -0.85
C LYS A 382 9.36 12.14 -2.15
N MET A 383 9.97 11.49 -3.13
CA MET A 383 9.27 11.16 -4.37
C MET A 383 8.16 10.15 -4.13
N LEU A 384 8.43 9.10 -3.33
CA LEU A 384 7.43 8.13 -2.92
C LEU A 384 6.22 8.82 -2.26
N LEU A 385 6.48 9.73 -1.32
CA LEU A 385 5.44 10.49 -0.63
C LEU A 385 4.64 11.37 -1.62
N LYS A 386 5.33 12.00 -2.58
CA LYS A 386 4.73 12.91 -3.55
C LYS A 386 3.87 12.22 -4.60
N PHE A 387 4.11 10.96 -4.95
CA PHE A 387 3.26 10.25 -5.90
C PHE A 387 1.81 10.18 -5.40
N ALA A 388 1.58 9.75 -4.15
CA ALA A 388 0.25 9.68 -3.56
C ALA A 388 -0.41 11.08 -3.45
N SER A 389 0.32 12.08 -2.93
CA SER A 389 -0.23 13.42 -2.75
C SER A 389 -0.48 14.14 -4.07
N SER A 390 0.34 13.90 -5.11
CA SER A 390 0.13 14.48 -6.43
C SER A 390 -1.12 13.91 -7.09
N ALA A 391 -1.29 12.59 -7.06
CA ALA A 391 -2.51 11.95 -7.55
C ALA A 391 -3.75 12.47 -6.83
N SER A 392 -3.71 12.54 -5.50
CA SER A 392 -4.82 13.07 -4.69
C SER A 392 -5.17 14.51 -5.08
N HIS A 393 -4.16 15.37 -5.24
CA HIS A 393 -4.38 16.78 -5.57
C HIS A 393 -5.02 16.94 -6.95
N VAL A 394 -4.50 16.26 -7.97
CA VAL A 394 -5.01 16.34 -9.34
C VAL A 394 -6.42 15.77 -9.45
N MET A 395 -6.70 14.68 -8.75
CA MET A 395 -8.00 14.00 -8.76
C MET A 395 -9.01 14.58 -7.76
N GLY A 396 -8.64 15.61 -6.99
CA GLY A 396 -9.52 16.27 -6.02
C GLY A 396 -9.93 15.40 -4.83
N LYS A 397 -9.06 14.45 -4.41
CA LYS A 397 -9.35 13.56 -3.28
C LYS A 397 -9.17 14.28 -1.94
N GLU A 398 -10.07 13.99 -1.00
CA GLU A 398 -10.06 14.60 0.34
C GLU A 398 -8.88 14.13 1.19
N LEU A 399 -8.58 12.84 1.13
CA LEU A 399 -7.57 12.20 1.97
C LEU A 399 -6.38 11.72 1.13
N THR A 400 -5.19 12.01 1.64
CA THR A 400 -3.94 11.36 1.23
C THR A 400 -3.30 10.77 2.48
N SER A 401 -3.21 9.46 2.55
CA SER A 401 -2.74 8.73 3.72
C SER A 401 -1.26 8.37 3.63
N SER A 402 -0.68 8.04 4.77
CA SER A 402 0.63 7.40 4.85
C SER A 402 0.63 6.37 5.98
N GLU A 403 1.07 5.15 5.69
CA GLU A 403 1.64 4.27 6.70
C GLU A 403 2.92 4.92 7.20
N THR A 404 3.05 5.09 8.51
CA THR A 404 4.03 6.03 9.07
C THR A 404 4.81 5.41 10.21
N ALA A 405 6.11 5.67 10.21
CA ALA A 405 7.08 5.19 11.18
C ALA A 405 7.33 3.67 11.11
N THR A 406 7.06 3.05 9.96
CA THR A 406 7.47 1.69 9.66
C THR A 406 9.01 1.60 9.70
N TRP A 407 9.57 0.58 10.34
CA TRP A 407 11.02 0.41 10.51
C TRP A 407 11.77 1.59 11.15
N LEU A 408 11.07 2.49 11.85
CA LEU A 408 11.72 3.62 12.54
C LEU A 408 12.63 3.14 13.67
N GLY A 409 12.30 2.05 14.29
CA GLY A 409 13.05 1.35 15.33
C GLY A 409 12.12 0.37 16.05
N ASP A 410 12.62 -0.81 16.30
CA ASP A 410 11.90 -1.92 16.90
C ASP A 410 12.08 -1.95 18.43
N HIS A 411 11.21 -2.72 19.09
CA HIS A 411 11.32 -3.04 20.50
C HIS A 411 11.45 -1.83 21.44
N PHE A 412 10.55 -0.84 21.30
CA PHE A 412 10.50 0.38 22.14
C PHE A 412 11.73 1.29 22.08
N LYS A 413 12.55 1.17 21.05
CA LYS A 413 13.70 2.07 20.85
C LYS A 413 13.30 3.46 20.35
N VAL A 414 12.05 3.66 19.89
CA VAL A 414 11.55 4.90 19.33
C VAL A 414 10.78 5.70 20.36
N ALA A 415 11.15 6.97 20.50
CA ALA A 415 10.33 7.96 21.17
C ALA A 415 9.46 8.72 20.17
N LEU A 416 8.30 9.21 20.60
CA LEU A 416 7.43 10.03 19.74
C LEU A 416 8.13 11.26 19.15
N SER A 417 9.12 11.80 19.86
CA SER A 417 9.98 12.87 19.35
C SER A 417 10.81 12.50 18.12
N GLN A 418 11.05 11.20 17.88
CA GLN A 418 11.74 10.70 16.67
C GLN A 418 10.76 10.54 15.49
N ALA A 419 9.51 10.16 15.76
CA ALA A 419 8.47 10.10 14.74
C ALA A 419 8.03 11.50 14.26
N LYS A 420 8.09 12.52 15.14
CA LYS A 420 7.60 13.88 14.85
C LYS A 420 8.24 14.51 13.60
N PRO A 421 9.56 14.50 13.38
CA PRO A 421 10.17 15.06 12.18
C PRO A 421 9.71 14.37 10.91
N GLN A 422 9.53 13.05 10.95
CA GLN A 422 9.01 12.26 9.82
C GLN A 422 7.57 12.67 9.50
N ILE A 423 6.74 12.84 10.52
CA ILE A 423 5.36 13.28 10.37
C ILE A 423 5.28 14.70 9.80
N ASP A 424 6.14 15.60 10.23
CA ASP A 424 6.21 16.96 9.68
C ASP A 424 6.60 16.95 8.20
N GLU A 425 7.52 16.06 7.81
CA GLU A 425 7.89 15.86 6.41
C GLU A 425 6.72 15.34 5.57
N LEU A 426 5.91 14.42 6.12
CA LEU A 426 4.67 13.96 5.47
C LEU A 426 3.72 15.12 5.17
N PHE A 427 3.47 16.01 6.14
CA PHE A 427 2.61 17.17 5.94
C PHE A 427 3.16 18.13 4.87
N VAL A 428 4.48 18.36 4.87
CA VAL A 428 5.14 19.18 3.83
C VAL A 428 4.99 18.54 2.44
N CYS A 429 5.01 17.21 2.37
CA CYS A 429 4.79 16.47 1.14
C CYS A 429 3.32 16.39 0.71
N GLY A 430 2.38 16.94 1.49
CA GLY A 430 0.95 16.98 1.15
C GLY A 430 0.13 15.80 1.67
N ILE A 431 0.70 14.97 2.52
CA ILE A 431 -0.05 13.93 3.26
C ILE A 431 -0.88 14.60 4.34
N ASN A 432 -2.13 14.19 4.51
CA ASN A 432 -3.05 14.78 5.48
C ASN A 432 -3.78 13.75 6.35
N HIS A 433 -3.44 12.47 6.20
CA HIS A 433 -3.98 11.38 7.00
C HIS A 433 -2.84 10.44 7.38
N VAL A 434 -2.49 10.40 8.65
CA VAL A 434 -1.32 9.64 9.13
C VAL A 434 -1.79 8.41 9.88
N MET A 435 -1.30 7.27 9.47
CA MET A 435 -1.54 5.98 10.10
C MET A 435 -0.22 5.47 10.69
N LEU A 436 -0.13 5.45 12.01
CA LEU A 436 1.09 5.03 12.70
C LEU A 436 1.24 3.50 12.66
N THR A 437 2.41 3.05 12.34
CA THR A 437 2.80 1.64 12.41
C THR A 437 3.62 1.40 13.68
N CYS A 438 3.12 0.66 14.65
CA CYS A 438 1.83 -0.04 14.73
C CYS A 438 1.30 -0.10 16.16
N GLY A 439 0.20 -0.81 16.33
CA GLY A 439 -0.24 -1.38 17.60
C GLY A 439 -0.62 -2.83 17.39
N ALA A 440 -0.29 -3.72 18.32
CA ALA A 440 -0.75 -5.09 18.32
C ALA A 440 -1.91 -5.25 19.29
N TYR A 441 -2.91 -6.06 18.92
CA TYR A 441 -3.85 -6.55 19.93
C TYR A 441 -3.06 -7.36 20.97
N SER A 442 -3.31 -7.10 22.23
CA SER A 442 -2.75 -7.87 23.34
C SER A 442 -3.80 -8.01 24.43
N PRO A 443 -4.10 -9.22 24.90
CA PRO A 443 -5.05 -9.40 26.00
C PRO A 443 -4.67 -8.55 27.21
N LYS A 444 -5.67 -8.06 27.91
CA LYS A 444 -5.51 -7.12 29.04
C LYS A 444 -4.68 -7.72 30.19
N GLU A 445 -4.81 -9.01 30.42
CA GLU A 445 -4.08 -9.75 31.44
C GLU A 445 -2.60 -9.96 31.16
N ILE A 446 -2.17 -9.83 29.91
CA ILE A 446 -0.77 -9.98 29.55
C ILE A 446 0.02 -8.78 30.06
N SER A 447 1.02 -9.07 30.91
CA SER A 447 1.85 -8.04 31.51
C SER A 447 2.64 -7.26 30.46
N PHE A 448 3.02 -6.01 30.82
CA PHE A 448 3.90 -5.21 29.95
C PHE A 448 5.17 -5.99 29.57
N PRO A 449 5.58 -5.97 28.29
CA PRO A 449 5.16 -5.10 27.19
C PRO A 449 3.88 -5.54 26.44
N GLY A 450 3.32 -6.70 26.67
CA GLY A 450 2.21 -7.25 25.90
C GLY A 450 2.66 -7.97 24.65
N TRP A 451 1.74 -8.27 23.74
CA TRP A 451 2.06 -8.82 22.43
C TRP A 451 2.55 -7.74 21.48
N HIS A 452 3.46 -8.10 20.61
CA HIS A 452 4.07 -7.18 19.63
C HIS A 452 4.08 -7.76 18.24
N PHE A 453 3.84 -6.90 17.27
CA PHE A 453 4.11 -7.20 15.87
C PHE A 453 5.52 -6.73 15.52
N TYR A 454 6.32 -7.60 14.93
CA TYR A 454 7.62 -7.24 14.37
C TYR A 454 7.41 -6.62 12.97
N PRO A 455 8.06 -5.54 12.59
CA PRO A 455 9.25 -4.88 13.18
C PRO A 455 8.93 -3.49 13.76
N ALA A 456 7.91 -3.31 14.52
CA ALA A 456 7.35 -2.00 14.71
C ALA A 456 7.70 -1.34 16.06
N ALA A 457 7.70 -0.02 16.05
CA ALA A 457 7.51 0.79 17.24
C ALA A 457 6.07 0.62 17.72
N ASP A 458 5.86 0.27 18.98
CA ASP A 458 4.51 0.16 19.52
C ASP A 458 3.94 1.54 19.89
N PHE A 459 3.01 2.01 19.08
CA PHE A 459 2.23 3.23 19.34
C PHE A 459 0.86 2.91 19.97
N GLY A 460 0.57 1.61 20.23
CA GLY A 460 -0.76 1.13 20.58
C GLY A 460 -1.30 1.64 21.91
N HIS A 461 -0.61 1.47 23.05
CA HIS A 461 -1.22 1.94 24.30
C HIS A 461 -0.31 2.11 25.51
N ARG A 462 0.50 1.11 25.86
CA ARG A 462 1.18 1.10 27.18
C ARG A 462 2.42 2.00 27.22
N HIS A 463 3.17 2.03 26.15
CA HIS A 463 4.35 2.88 26.03
C HIS A 463 3.98 4.36 26.05
N CYS A 464 2.98 4.74 25.30
CA CYS A 464 2.49 6.11 25.25
C CYS A 464 1.90 6.60 26.59
N LYS A 465 1.25 5.73 27.36
CA LYS A 465 0.75 6.06 28.71
C LYS A 465 1.87 6.30 29.73
N ARG A 466 2.96 5.55 29.65
CA ARG A 466 4.09 5.69 30.61
C ARG A 466 4.82 7.02 30.41
N VAL A 467 4.97 7.48 29.18
CA VAL A 467 5.51 8.81 28.89
C VAL A 467 4.65 9.92 29.49
N ARG A 468 3.31 9.74 29.50
CA ARG A 468 2.37 10.70 30.10
C ARG A 468 2.48 10.78 31.63
N ARG A 469 2.77 9.68 32.34
CA ARG A 469 2.87 9.65 33.80
C ARG A 469 4.19 10.22 34.35
N HIS A 470 5.29 10.15 33.61
CA HIS A 470 6.59 10.67 34.03
C HIS A 470 6.73 12.18 33.77
N GLY A 471 5.85 12.81 33.00
CA GLY A 471 5.78 14.24 32.76
C GLY A 471 4.94 15.04 33.78
N ALA A 472 4.30 14.38 34.75
CA ALA A 472 3.41 15.05 35.69
C ALA A 472 4.13 15.85 36.83
N GLY A 473 5.46 15.92 36.82
CA GLY A 473 6.27 16.62 37.82
C GLY A 473 7.08 17.81 37.31
N GLY A 474 6.89 18.25 36.10
CA GLY A 474 7.56 19.40 35.53
C GLY A 474 6.86 19.89 34.27
N GLU A 475 6.70 21.17 34.10
CA GLU A 475 6.01 21.86 33.00
C GLU A 475 6.45 21.46 31.59
N GLY A 476 6.09 20.28 31.16
CA GLY A 476 6.39 19.75 29.83
C GLY A 476 5.33 18.75 29.37
N ARG A 477 4.22 19.24 28.84
CA ARG A 477 3.16 18.41 28.22
C ARG A 477 3.66 17.82 26.90
N THR A 478 4.27 16.66 26.94
CA THR A 478 4.67 15.89 25.74
C THR A 478 4.16 14.45 25.84
N GLY A 479 2.88 14.25 25.56
CA GLY A 479 2.26 12.94 25.39
C GLY A 479 1.65 12.79 23.99
N VAL A 480 1.07 11.65 23.68
CA VAL A 480 0.34 11.41 22.42
C VAL A 480 -0.74 12.47 22.19
N GLY A 481 -1.35 12.99 23.27
CA GLY A 481 -2.25 14.14 23.19
C GLY A 481 -1.61 15.37 22.56
N SER A 482 -0.33 15.65 22.77
CA SER A 482 0.38 16.75 22.11
C SER A 482 0.71 16.45 20.65
N VAL A 483 0.97 15.20 20.31
CA VAL A 483 1.15 14.77 18.91
C VAL A 483 -0.18 14.88 18.17
N ALA A 484 -1.27 14.36 18.71
CA ALA A 484 -2.60 14.47 18.11
C ALA A 484 -3.02 15.95 17.95
N HIS A 485 -2.77 16.81 18.93
CA HIS A 485 -3.03 18.26 18.82
C HIS A 485 -2.15 18.93 17.76
N ALA A 486 -0.84 18.59 17.71
CA ALA A 486 0.06 19.09 16.67
C ALA A 486 -0.37 18.61 15.27
N PHE A 487 -0.83 17.39 15.15
CA PHE A 487 -1.42 16.81 13.95
C PHE A 487 -2.64 17.62 13.49
N CYS A 488 -3.61 17.79 14.36
CA CYS A 488 -4.85 18.48 14.06
C CYS A 488 -4.60 19.95 13.67
N ALA A 489 -3.69 20.63 14.37
CA ALA A 489 -3.32 22.02 14.07
C ALA A 489 -2.59 22.13 12.72
N ALA A 490 -1.63 21.26 12.43
CA ALA A 490 -0.87 21.28 11.18
C ALA A 490 -1.77 20.99 9.97
N ARG A 491 -2.71 20.06 10.09
CA ARG A 491 -3.68 19.75 9.03
C ARG A 491 -4.58 20.94 8.70
N ARG A 492 -5.11 21.67 9.69
CA ARG A 492 -5.91 22.89 9.44
C ARG A 492 -5.10 23.98 8.73
N CYS A 493 -3.82 24.13 9.05
CA CYS A 493 -2.94 25.05 8.34
C CYS A 493 -2.71 24.64 6.89
N ALA A 494 -2.63 23.34 6.59
CA ALA A 494 -2.49 22.82 5.24
C ALA A 494 -3.80 22.97 4.44
N ALA A 495 -4.95 22.64 5.03
CA ALA A 495 -6.27 22.78 4.41
C ALA A 495 -6.63 24.24 4.12
N GLY A 496 -6.31 25.17 5.05
CA GLY A 496 -6.55 26.61 4.86
C GLY A 496 -5.73 27.25 3.74
N ARG A 497 -4.63 26.61 3.30
CA ARG A 497 -3.85 27.04 2.11
C ARG A 497 -4.43 26.50 0.82
N GLN A 498 -5.02 25.32 0.82
CA GLN A 498 -5.67 24.73 -0.39
C GLN A 498 -6.93 25.51 -0.79
N THR A 499 -7.72 26.01 0.15
CA THR A 499 -8.96 26.79 -0.15
C THR A 499 -8.69 28.20 -0.67
N ARG A 500 -7.48 28.79 -0.51
CA ARG A 500 -7.13 30.09 -1.06
C ARG A 500 -6.54 30.08 -2.46
N GLY A 501 -6.32 28.90 -3.02
CA GLY A 501 -5.75 28.68 -4.37
C GLY A 501 -6.75 28.49 -5.49
N HIS A 502 -8.02 28.92 -5.35
CA HIS A 502 -8.95 28.93 -6.48
C HIS A 502 -8.50 29.96 -7.51
N PHE A 503 -7.76 29.48 -8.50
CA PHE A 503 -7.51 30.20 -9.74
C PHE A 503 -8.85 30.61 -10.36
N ARG A 504 -9.15 31.91 -10.38
CA ARG A 504 -10.23 32.47 -11.20
C ARG A 504 -9.95 32.11 -12.66
N ARG A 505 -10.71 31.17 -13.20
CA ARG A 505 -10.81 31.03 -14.66
C ARG A 505 -11.38 32.32 -15.21
N SER A 506 -10.56 33.17 -15.81
CA SER A 506 -11.03 34.23 -16.65
C SER A 506 -11.51 33.61 -17.96
N THR A 507 -12.78 33.47 -18.12
CA THR A 507 -13.40 33.25 -19.42
C THR A 507 -13.22 34.56 -20.24
N ARG A 508 -12.21 34.57 -21.11
CA ARG A 508 -12.23 35.48 -22.26
C ARG A 508 -12.87 34.74 -23.42
N ALA A 509 -14.15 35.01 -23.63
CA ALA A 509 -14.72 34.90 -24.95
C ALA A 509 -14.06 35.95 -25.84
N GLY A 510 -13.53 35.53 -26.95
CA GLY A 510 -12.92 36.36 -27.97
C GLY A 510 -13.18 35.69 -29.31
N GLY A 511 -14.19 36.14 -30.03
CA GLY A 511 -14.43 35.75 -31.39
C GLY A 511 -13.43 36.39 -32.34
N ARG A 512 -13.02 35.67 -33.30
CA ARG A 512 -13.06 35.87 -34.76
C ARG A 512 -12.40 34.64 -35.41
#